data_afbda6e1329ee36c320e949494ff6ae1
#
_entry.id   afbda6e1329ee36c320e949494ff6ae1
#
_cell.length_a   1.000
_cell.length_b   1.000
_cell.length_c   1.000
_cell.angle_alpha   90.00
_cell.angle_beta   90.00
_cell.angle_gamma   90.00
#
_symmetry.space_group_name_H-M   'P 1'
#
loop_
_entity.id
_entity.type
_entity.pdbx_description
1 polymer ?
#
loop_
_entity_poly.entity_id
_entity_poly.type
_entity_poly.pdbx_seq_one_letter_code
_entity_poly.pdbx_strand_id
1 'polypeptide(L)'
;MEDLENGPEEFLEEDESTGRNNKNRLVILLLVVGLALGYMVYAAFPGNALYFMSVNEFMDKEEAQDGRIVRVSGKLMDGSFHRPDNSTNTTFRLIDEGSPLGADNLLASYVGILPDLFFNPHSEIILQGSYGPGQVFAADTILVKCPSKYRS
;
A
#
# COMPACT_ATOMS: atom_id res chain seq x y z
N MET A 1 4.18 90.48 -11.08
CA MET A 1 4.05 89.94 -9.73
C MET A 1 3.40 88.60 -9.89
N GLU A 2 4.27 87.66 -10.06
CA GLU A 2 4.74 86.71 -9.07
C GLU A 2 3.66 85.70 -8.80
N ASP A 3 3.81 84.50 -8.75
CA ASP A 3 4.96 83.61 -8.63
C ASP A 3 4.52 82.22 -9.09
N LEU A 4 5.32 81.59 -9.81
CA LEU A 4 6.00 80.41 -9.43
C LEU A 4 5.09 79.32 -8.92
N GLU A 5 4.87 78.34 -9.74
CA GLU A 5 4.55 77.06 -9.17
C GLU A 5 5.38 75.97 -9.81
N ASN A 6 6.36 75.67 -9.05
CA ASN A 6 7.28 74.55 -9.25
C ASN A 6 6.58 73.35 -8.67
N GLY A 7 5.98 72.53 -9.51
CA GLY A 7 5.50 71.19 -9.13
C GLY A 7 6.65 70.21 -9.13
N PRO A 8 6.83 69.40 -8.12
CA PRO A 8 7.87 68.40 -8.10
C PRO A 8 7.58 67.32 -9.12
N GLU A 9 8.49 67.23 -10.03
CA GLU A 9 8.66 66.09 -10.92
C GLU A 9 8.81 64.83 -10.07
N GLU A 10 7.77 64.12 -9.97
CA GLU A 10 7.77 62.83 -9.33
C GLU A 10 8.57 61.87 -10.18
N PHE A 11 9.76 61.62 -9.72
CA PHE A 11 10.69 60.66 -10.26
C PHE A 11 10.04 59.27 -10.29
N LEU A 12 9.61 58.89 -11.46
CA LEU A 12 9.47 57.48 -11.76
C LEU A 12 10.88 56.90 -11.90
N GLU A 13 11.45 56.52 -10.80
CA GLU A 13 12.58 55.63 -10.82
C GLU A 13 12.10 54.28 -11.39
N GLU A 14 12.24 54.21 -12.71
CA GLU A 14 12.24 52.90 -13.36
C GLU A 14 13.45 52.14 -12.84
N ASP A 15 13.16 51.23 -11.91
CA ASP A 15 14.09 50.24 -11.40
C ASP A 15 14.48 49.27 -12.53
N GLU A 16 15.37 49.70 -13.38
CA GLU A 16 15.98 48.92 -14.45
C GLU A 16 17.05 47.94 -13.95
N SER A 17 16.89 47.41 -12.73
CA SER A 17 17.79 46.35 -12.25
C SER A 17 17.19 44.96 -12.30
N THR A 18 16.11 44.74 -13.04
CA THR A 18 15.30 43.53 -12.95
C THR A 18 15.71 42.37 -13.87
N GLY A 19 16.62 42.59 -14.81
CA GLY A 19 16.93 41.55 -15.82
C GLY A 19 17.77 40.38 -15.34
N ARG A 20 18.62 40.61 -14.35
CA ARG A 20 19.54 39.56 -13.85
C ARG A 20 19.02 38.85 -12.59
N ASN A 21 18.20 39.53 -11.83
CA ASN A 21 17.61 38.97 -10.60
C ASN A 21 16.37 38.12 -10.91
N ASN A 22 15.70 38.40 -12.03
CA ASN A 22 14.49 37.64 -12.41
C ASN A 22 14.82 36.18 -12.83
N LYS A 23 15.97 35.95 -13.47
CA LYS A 23 16.41 34.60 -13.82
C LYS A 23 16.67 33.78 -12.56
N ASN A 24 17.33 34.37 -11.58
CA ASN A 24 17.56 33.70 -10.29
C ASN A 24 16.27 33.47 -9.50
N ARG A 25 15.35 34.46 -9.53
CA ARG A 25 14.02 34.28 -8.89
C ARG A 25 13.20 33.19 -9.60
N LEU A 26 13.26 33.15 -10.93
CA LEU A 26 12.59 32.13 -11.73
C LEU A 26 13.19 30.72 -11.45
N VAL A 27 14.52 30.61 -11.35
CA VAL A 27 15.20 29.37 -11.01
C VAL A 27 14.84 28.91 -9.60
N ILE A 28 14.82 29.82 -8.62
CA ILE A 28 14.42 29.51 -7.25
C ILE A 28 12.96 29.05 -7.21
N LEU A 29 12.07 29.73 -7.93
CA LEU A 29 10.65 29.37 -8.02
C LEU A 29 10.47 27.99 -8.64
N LEU A 30 11.15 27.69 -9.74
CA LEU A 30 11.13 26.37 -10.37
C LEU A 30 11.68 25.29 -9.43
N LEU A 31 12.72 25.59 -8.67
CA LEU A 31 13.29 24.67 -7.68
C LEU A 31 12.30 24.38 -6.56
N VAL A 32 11.65 25.42 -6.01
CA VAL A 32 10.64 25.27 -4.96
C VAL A 32 9.44 24.47 -5.45
N VAL A 33 8.94 24.78 -6.66
CA VAL A 33 7.83 24.03 -7.27
C VAL A 33 8.23 22.59 -7.53
N GLY A 34 9.44 22.35 -8.04
CA GLY A 34 9.97 21.00 -8.25
C GLY A 34 10.08 20.18 -6.95
N LEU A 35 10.59 20.80 -5.89
CA LEU A 35 10.65 20.17 -4.57
C LEU A 35 9.26 19.90 -4.00
N ALA A 36 8.32 20.82 -4.14
CA ALA A 36 6.95 20.65 -3.68
C ALA A 36 6.24 19.52 -4.43
N LEU A 37 6.40 19.46 -5.76
CA LEU A 37 5.86 18.37 -6.58
C LEU A 37 6.53 17.03 -6.22
N GLY A 38 7.83 17.01 -6.06
CA GLY A 38 8.57 15.81 -5.63
C GLY A 38 8.12 15.31 -4.27
N TYR A 39 7.94 16.22 -3.32
CA TYR A 39 7.39 15.89 -2.01
C TYR A 39 5.94 15.38 -2.09
N MET A 40 5.12 15.99 -2.96
CA MET A 40 3.73 15.58 -3.15
C MET A 40 3.64 14.17 -3.75
N VAL A 41 4.50 13.86 -4.72
CA VAL A 41 4.62 12.50 -5.28
C VAL A 41 5.11 11.53 -4.20
N TYR A 42 6.16 11.88 -3.46
CA TYR A 42 6.67 11.05 -2.36
C TYR A 42 5.60 10.78 -1.28
N ALA A 43 4.83 11.81 -0.92
CA ALA A 43 3.75 11.68 0.08
C ALA A 43 2.50 10.96 -0.47
N ALA A 44 2.26 11.02 -1.79
CA ALA A 44 1.15 10.32 -2.44
C ALA A 44 1.40 8.81 -2.58
N PHE A 45 2.66 8.39 -2.53
CA PHE A 45 3.02 6.98 -2.42
C PHE A 45 3.43 6.66 -0.96
N PRO A 46 2.48 6.62 0.00
CA PRO A 46 2.79 5.98 1.26
C PRO A 46 3.20 4.56 0.90
N GLY A 47 4.33 4.11 1.43
CA GLY A 47 4.90 2.78 1.18
C GLY A 47 4.03 1.58 1.59
N ASN A 48 2.74 1.77 1.60
CA ASN A 48 1.67 0.80 1.81
C ASN A 48 1.13 0.28 0.47
N ALA A 49 1.99 0.09 -0.54
CA ALA A 49 1.65 -0.87 -1.56
C ALA A 49 1.49 -2.20 -0.83
N LEU A 50 0.24 -2.58 -0.57
CA LEU A 50 -0.10 -3.90 -0.03
C LEU A 50 0.51 -4.92 -0.99
N TYR A 51 1.68 -5.43 -0.62
CA TYR A 51 2.36 -6.44 -1.40
C TYR A 51 1.45 -7.66 -1.45
N PHE A 52 1.06 -8.01 -2.66
CA PHE A 52 0.32 -9.22 -2.96
C PHE A 52 1.34 -10.30 -3.26
N MET A 53 1.38 -11.34 -2.46
CA MET A 53 2.35 -12.42 -2.60
C MET A 53 1.67 -13.78 -2.41
N SER A 54 2.29 -14.81 -2.97
CA SER A 54 1.87 -16.19 -2.74
C SER A 54 2.36 -16.67 -1.37
N VAL A 55 1.89 -17.83 -0.93
CA VAL A 55 2.33 -18.43 0.33
C VAL A 55 3.84 -18.70 0.31
N ASN A 56 4.36 -19.29 -0.76
CA ASN A 56 5.79 -19.58 -0.88
C ASN A 56 6.62 -18.29 -0.87
N GLU A 57 6.21 -17.30 -1.64
CA GLU A 57 6.89 -16.00 -1.67
C GLU A 57 6.90 -15.31 -0.30
N PHE A 58 5.82 -15.44 0.45
CA PHE A 58 5.73 -14.90 1.81
C PHE A 58 6.65 -15.63 2.78
N MET A 59 6.74 -16.96 2.68
CA MET A 59 7.58 -17.75 3.55
C MET A 59 9.07 -17.56 3.25
N ASP A 60 9.44 -17.28 2.00
CA ASP A 60 10.80 -17.00 1.58
C ASP A 60 11.30 -15.60 1.97
N LYS A 61 10.38 -14.65 2.17
CA LYS A 61 10.70 -13.26 2.48
C LYS A 61 10.56 -12.94 3.97
N GLU A 62 11.64 -13.00 4.70
CA GLU A 62 11.67 -12.61 6.12
C GLU A 62 11.21 -11.16 6.35
N GLU A 63 11.47 -10.27 5.37
CA GLU A 63 11.04 -8.87 5.44
C GLU A 63 9.51 -8.70 5.44
N ALA A 64 8.77 -9.65 4.89
CA ALA A 64 7.32 -9.64 4.90
C ALA A 64 6.73 -10.12 6.24
N GLN A 65 7.56 -10.77 7.06
CA GLN A 65 7.18 -11.38 8.34
C GLN A 65 7.46 -10.44 9.54
N ASP A 66 7.84 -9.20 9.30
CA ASP A 66 8.17 -8.21 10.33
C ASP A 66 6.94 -7.57 11.02
N GLY A 67 5.75 -8.10 10.78
CA GLY A 67 4.50 -7.62 11.37
C GLY A 67 3.79 -6.53 10.55
N ARG A 68 4.30 -6.18 9.37
CA ARG A 68 3.58 -5.29 8.45
C ARG A 68 2.33 -5.95 7.87
N ILE A 69 1.37 -5.12 7.46
CA ILE A 69 0.17 -5.61 6.80
C ILE A 69 0.50 -5.99 5.36
N VAL A 70 0.26 -7.25 5.02
CA VAL A 70 0.46 -7.81 3.68
C VAL A 70 -0.77 -8.56 3.22
N ARG A 71 -0.84 -8.83 1.91
CA ARG A 71 -1.85 -9.71 1.32
C ARG A 71 -1.19 -10.99 0.85
N VAL A 72 -1.66 -12.11 1.35
CA VAL A 72 -1.18 -13.44 0.94
C VAL A 72 -2.32 -14.20 0.29
N SER A 73 -2.07 -14.75 -0.90
CA SER A 73 -3.02 -15.59 -1.62
C SER A 73 -2.59 -17.05 -1.58
N GLY A 74 -3.57 -17.91 -1.53
CA GLY A 74 -3.36 -19.36 -1.54
C GLY A 74 -4.67 -20.12 -1.58
N LYS A 75 -4.58 -21.42 -1.41
CA LYS A 75 -5.71 -22.34 -1.28
C LYS A 75 -5.77 -22.91 0.11
N LEU A 76 -6.98 -23.19 0.58
CA LEU A 76 -7.18 -23.90 1.84
C LEU A 76 -6.58 -25.30 1.76
N MET A 77 -5.70 -25.63 2.69
CA MET A 77 -5.20 -26.99 2.84
C MET A 77 -6.29 -27.88 3.42
N ASP A 78 -6.62 -28.97 2.75
CA ASP A 78 -7.65 -29.89 3.17
C ASP A 78 -7.40 -30.43 4.59
N GLY A 79 -8.45 -30.42 5.40
CA GLY A 79 -8.38 -30.92 6.78
C GLY A 79 -7.64 -30.03 7.78
N SER A 80 -7.15 -28.85 7.34
CA SER A 80 -6.41 -27.93 8.22
C SER A 80 -7.30 -26.98 9.01
N PHE A 81 -8.57 -26.88 8.65
CA PHE A 81 -9.51 -25.97 9.30
C PHE A 81 -9.88 -26.47 10.70
N HIS A 82 -9.71 -25.60 11.68
CA HIS A 82 -10.09 -25.88 13.06
C HIS A 82 -10.80 -24.66 13.67
N ARG A 83 -11.96 -24.94 14.25
CA ARG A 83 -12.73 -23.95 15.03
C ARG A 83 -13.07 -24.59 16.39
N PRO A 84 -12.57 -24.01 17.49
CA PRO A 84 -12.99 -24.45 18.82
C PRO A 84 -14.49 -24.19 19.03
N ASP A 85 -15.14 -25.09 19.76
CA ASP A 85 -16.54 -24.92 20.12
C ASP A 85 -16.76 -23.61 20.87
N ASN A 86 -17.82 -22.89 20.50
CA ASN A 86 -18.17 -21.57 21.05
C ASN A 86 -17.16 -20.44 20.80
N SER A 87 -16.28 -20.59 19.83
CA SER A 87 -15.33 -19.54 19.44
C SER A 87 -15.61 -19.02 18.03
N THR A 88 -15.46 -17.71 17.86
CA THR A 88 -15.41 -17.08 16.54
C THR A 88 -14.01 -17.11 15.94
N ASN A 89 -13.02 -17.54 16.73
CA ASN A 89 -11.65 -17.69 16.26
C ASN A 89 -11.50 -19.00 15.50
N THR A 90 -10.98 -18.91 14.30
CA THR A 90 -10.70 -20.06 13.44
C THR A 90 -9.23 -20.07 13.05
N THR A 91 -8.69 -21.28 12.96
CA THR A 91 -7.33 -21.49 12.45
C THR A 91 -7.38 -22.44 11.25
N PHE A 92 -6.55 -22.15 10.26
CA PHE A 92 -6.45 -22.95 9.05
C PHE A 92 -5.09 -22.73 8.40
N ARG A 93 -4.75 -23.57 7.42
CA ARG A 93 -3.50 -23.44 6.68
C ARG A 93 -3.79 -23.15 5.21
N LEU A 94 -2.98 -22.25 4.64
CA LEU A 94 -2.96 -21.98 3.21
C LEU A 94 -1.72 -22.60 2.57
N ILE A 95 -1.88 -23.07 1.35
CA ILE A 95 -0.83 -23.55 0.47
C ILE A 95 -0.96 -22.87 -0.89
N ASP A 96 0.10 -22.83 -1.67
CA ASP A 96 0.03 -22.38 -3.05
C ASP A 96 -0.64 -23.43 -3.95
N GLU A 97 -1.29 -22.96 -5.00
CA GLU A 97 -1.91 -23.83 -6.00
C GLU A 97 -0.84 -24.72 -6.68
N GLY A 98 -1.08 -26.02 -6.67
CA GLY A 98 -0.18 -26.99 -7.27
C GLY A 98 1.04 -27.35 -6.42
N SER A 99 1.13 -26.84 -5.19
CA SER A 99 2.19 -27.25 -4.28
C SER A 99 2.03 -28.71 -3.85
N PRO A 100 3.13 -29.47 -3.80
CA PRO A 100 3.07 -30.85 -3.31
C PRO A 100 2.69 -30.89 -1.81
N LEU A 101 2.10 -31.99 -1.39
CA LEU A 101 1.83 -32.26 0.03
C LEU A 101 3.16 -32.23 0.79
N GLY A 102 3.29 -31.30 1.75
CA GLY A 102 4.52 -31.08 2.52
C GLY A 102 5.32 -29.84 2.11
N ALA A 103 4.85 -29.09 1.12
CA ALA A 103 5.39 -27.75 0.82
C ALA A 103 5.10 -26.78 1.96
N ASP A 104 5.75 -25.63 1.89
CA ASP A 104 5.53 -24.54 2.82
C ASP A 104 4.06 -24.18 2.90
N ASN A 105 3.57 -24.03 4.11
CA ASN A 105 2.19 -23.69 4.40
C ASN A 105 2.13 -22.57 5.42
N LEU A 106 1.17 -21.69 5.23
CA LEU A 106 0.94 -20.55 6.10
C LEU A 106 -0.17 -20.89 7.12
N LEU A 107 0.18 -20.95 8.40
CA LEU A 107 -0.81 -21.05 9.46
C LEU A 107 -1.44 -19.67 9.68
N ALA A 108 -2.74 -19.58 9.52
CA ALA A 108 -3.50 -18.35 9.70
C ALA A 108 -4.56 -18.50 10.78
N SER A 109 -4.85 -17.40 11.45
CA SER A 109 -5.97 -17.25 12.36
C SER A 109 -6.88 -16.11 11.89
N TYR A 110 -8.17 -16.31 12.07
CA TYR A 110 -9.18 -15.31 11.73
C TYR A 110 -10.31 -15.31 12.76
N VAL A 111 -10.76 -14.12 13.11
CA VAL A 111 -11.88 -13.94 14.02
C VAL A 111 -13.02 -13.29 13.24
N GLY A 112 -14.09 -14.05 12.99
CA GLY A 112 -15.24 -13.55 12.28
C GLY A 112 -16.02 -14.62 11.52
N ILE A 113 -16.87 -14.14 10.63
CA ILE A 113 -17.70 -14.99 9.75
C ILE A 113 -16.90 -15.25 8.47
N LEU A 114 -16.78 -16.53 8.12
CA LEU A 114 -16.11 -16.92 6.89
C LEU A 114 -17.03 -16.73 5.68
N PRO A 115 -16.47 -16.31 4.52
CA PRO A 115 -17.23 -16.26 3.28
C PRO A 115 -17.73 -17.64 2.85
N ASP A 116 -18.89 -17.71 2.19
CA ASP A 116 -19.53 -18.96 1.77
C ASP A 116 -18.66 -19.86 0.90
N LEU A 117 -17.81 -19.27 0.07
CA LEU A 117 -16.92 -19.99 -0.85
C LEU A 117 -15.56 -20.35 -0.26
N PHE A 118 -15.36 -20.11 1.03
CA PHE A 118 -14.09 -20.38 1.72
C PHE A 118 -13.68 -21.86 1.62
N PHE A 119 -14.63 -22.77 1.71
CA PHE A 119 -14.39 -24.21 1.66
C PHE A 119 -14.42 -24.81 0.24
N ASN A 120 -14.61 -23.98 -0.77
CA ASN A 120 -14.61 -24.48 -2.15
C ASN A 120 -13.16 -24.77 -2.60
N PRO A 121 -12.83 -26.01 -3.02
CA PRO A 121 -11.46 -26.39 -3.38
C PRO A 121 -10.91 -25.66 -4.61
N HIS A 122 -11.78 -25.04 -5.40
CA HIS A 122 -11.40 -24.27 -6.58
C HIS A 122 -11.26 -22.77 -6.30
N SER A 123 -11.56 -22.31 -5.10
CA SER A 123 -11.47 -20.90 -4.75
C SER A 123 -10.05 -20.54 -4.34
N GLU A 124 -9.63 -19.35 -4.73
CA GLU A 124 -8.43 -18.72 -4.22
C GLU A 124 -8.80 -17.86 -3.01
N ILE A 125 -8.09 -18.06 -1.91
CA ILE A 125 -8.28 -17.31 -0.68
C ILE A 125 -7.20 -16.26 -0.59
N ILE A 126 -7.59 -15.03 -0.33
CA ILE A 126 -6.68 -13.91 -0.09
C ILE A 126 -6.87 -13.46 1.34
N LEU A 127 -5.80 -13.51 2.10
CA LEU A 127 -5.73 -13.00 3.47
C LEU A 127 -5.06 -11.64 3.48
N GLN A 128 -5.66 -10.69 4.15
CA GLN A 128 -5.00 -9.43 4.50
C GLN A 128 -4.82 -9.40 6.01
N GLY A 129 -3.61 -9.17 6.44
CA GLY A 129 -3.26 -9.15 7.86
C GLY A 129 -1.77 -9.05 8.08
N SER A 130 -1.33 -9.42 9.25
CA SER A 130 0.08 -9.37 9.65
C SER A 130 0.56 -10.68 10.27
N TYR A 131 1.85 -10.95 10.12
CA TYR A 131 2.47 -12.11 10.73
C TYR A 131 2.87 -11.78 12.16
N GLY A 132 2.33 -12.53 13.10
CA GLY A 132 2.52 -12.28 14.52
C GLY A 132 3.53 -13.21 15.18
N PRO A 133 3.85 -12.95 16.45
CA PRO A 133 4.66 -13.87 17.26
C PRO A 133 3.99 -15.24 17.33
N GLY A 134 4.77 -16.29 17.24
CA GLY A 134 4.28 -17.66 17.22
C GLY A 134 4.04 -18.24 15.82
N GLN A 135 4.52 -17.55 14.78
CA GLN A 135 4.44 -18.00 13.38
C GLN A 135 3.00 -18.20 12.89
N VAL A 136 2.09 -17.34 13.34
CA VAL A 136 0.69 -17.34 12.93
C VAL A 136 0.37 -16.03 12.22
N PHE A 137 -0.20 -16.14 11.03
CA PHE A 137 -0.71 -14.99 10.28
C PHE A 137 -2.07 -14.57 10.84
N ALA A 138 -2.13 -13.42 11.49
CA ALA A 138 -3.37 -12.85 11.97
C ALA A 138 -4.09 -12.15 10.83
N ALA A 139 -5.12 -12.78 10.29
CA ALA A 139 -5.92 -12.22 9.20
C ALA A 139 -6.98 -11.26 9.75
N ASP A 140 -6.97 -10.04 9.24
CA ASP A 140 -8.00 -9.03 9.52
C ASP A 140 -9.16 -9.14 8.53
N THR A 141 -8.85 -9.52 7.29
CA THR A 141 -9.82 -9.64 6.20
C THR A 141 -9.55 -10.89 5.38
N ILE A 142 -10.62 -11.59 5.03
CA ILE A 142 -10.60 -12.71 4.09
C ILE A 142 -11.40 -12.35 2.86
N LEU A 143 -10.79 -12.48 1.69
CA LEU A 143 -11.43 -12.37 0.40
C LEU A 143 -11.34 -13.72 -0.31
N VAL A 144 -12.41 -14.13 -0.95
CA VAL A 144 -12.45 -15.37 -1.72
C VAL A 144 -12.75 -15.04 -3.17
N LYS A 145 -11.85 -15.44 -4.06
CA LYS A 145 -12.05 -15.34 -5.50
C LYS A 145 -12.59 -16.66 -6.03
N CYS A 146 -13.73 -16.60 -6.73
CA CYS A 146 -14.18 -17.70 -7.55
C CYS A 146 -13.28 -17.84 -8.77
N PRO A 147 -12.91 -19.05 -9.19
CA PRO A 147 -12.24 -19.24 -10.47
C PRO A 147 -13.20 -18.80 -11.58
N SER A 148 -12.84 -17.76 -12.30
CA SER A 148 -13.56 -17.34 -13.49
C SER A 148 -13.42 -18.46 -14.53
N LYS A 149 -14.49 -19.18 -14.82
CA LYS A 149 -14.55 -20.11 -15.93
C LYS A 149 -14.54 -19.34 -17.27
N TYR A 150 -13.40 -18.77 -17.62
CA TYR A 150 -13.12 -18.37 -18.98
C TYR A 150 -11.95 -19.18 -19.49
N ARG A 151 -12.19 -20.44 -19.78
CA ARG A 151 -11.41 -21.18 -20.76
C ARG A 151 -12.25 -21.21 -22.03
N SER A 152 -11.92 -20.33 -22.94
CA SER A 152 -12.24 -20.49 -24.35
C SER A 152 -11.40 -21.61 -24.93
#